data_775b2308ff92f1450aa81b186def6b9f
#
_entry.id   775b2308ff92f1450aa81b186def6b9f
#
_cell.length_a   1.000
_cell.length_b   1.000
_cell.length_c   1.000
_cell.angle_alpha   90.00
_cell.angle_beta   90.00
_cell.angle_gamma   90.00
#
_symmetry.space_group_name_H-M   'P 1'
#
loop_
_entity.id
_entity.type
_entity.pdbx_description
1 polymer ?
#
loop_
_entity_poly.entity_id
_entity_poly.type
_entity_poly.pdbx_seq_one_letter_code
_entity_poly.pdbx_strand_id
1 'polypeptide(L)'
;MSFDVLQDKIKAKKNPTVAGLDARVEYVPPFILKKYIEKYGETLEAAARAVLEFDCGLIDALADVVPAVKPQSAYFEMLGWRGMKALEEVISYAKRKDLFVIADVKRGDIGTTAAAYSEAWLGHTQVGETACPVFDADCVTLNGYMGSDAVKPFLKDCAQRDKCAFVLAKTSNPSSSELQDIVAGDRLVYTVMGDLIQRWGKDTAGKCGYQALGAVVGATHPSVLKELRYRLDKTFFLVPGYGAQGGTAADVRYAFDELGRGAIVNASRSIMCAWQKTGKDGADYQDAARTAAENMRDEIKQYVTVL
;
A
#
# COMPACT_ATOMS: atom_id res chain seq x y z
N MET A 1 -7.11 11.75 11.85
CA MET A 1 -7.44 10.52 11.10
C MET A 1 -6.25 10.09 10.27
N SER A 2 -6.14 8.82 9.91
CA SER A 2 -4.90 8.26 9.35
C SER A 2 -4.47 8.86 8.00
N PHE A 3 -5.39 9.28 7.14
CA PHE A 3 -5.01 10.04 5.95
C PHE A 3 -4.49 11.45 6.26
N ASP A 4 -4.83 12.02 7.41
CA ASP A 4 -4.17 13.26 7.88
C ASP A 4 -2.69 12.99 8.14
N VAL A 5 -2.39 11.90 8.86
CA VAL A 5 -1.00 11.48 9.16
C VAL A 5 -0.23 11.19 7.87
N LEU A 6 -0.85 10.47 6.92
CA LEU A 6 -0.21 10.18 5.63
C LEU A 6 0.06 11.47 4.85
N GLN A 7 -0.91 12.39 4.79
CA GLN A 7 -0.75 13.67 4.08
C GLN A 7 0.33 14.54 4.73
N ASP A 8 0.41 14.57 6.05
CA ASP A 8 1.46 15.29 6.78
C ASP A 8 2.85 14.72 6.48
N LYS A 9 2.99 13.37 6.42
CA LYS A 9 4.24 12.71 6.03
C LYS A 9 4.61 12.97 4.56
N ILE A 10 3.64 12.96 3.64
CA ILE A 10 3.83 13.33 2.23
C ILE A 10 4.37 14.77 2.13
N LYS A 11 3.74 15.69 2.85
CA LYS A 11 4.16 17.09 2.91
C LYS A 11 5.56 17.25 3.50
N ALA A 12 5.84 16.64 4.64
CA ALA A 12 7.14 16.73 5.32
C ALA A 12 8.30 16.23 4.43
N LYS A 13 8.08 15.14 3.70
CA LYS A 13 9.08 14.55 2.79
C LYS A 13 9.04 15.13 1.37
N LYS A 14 8.04 15.96 1.07
CA LYS A 14 7.76 16.48 -0.30
C LYS A 14 7.75 15.35 -1.33
N ASN A 15 7.16 14.22 -0.96
CA ASN A 15 7.21 12.97 -1.72
C ASN A 15 5.87 12.23 -1.65
N PRO A 16 5.09 12.15 -2.76
CA PRO A 16 3.81 11.47 -2.78
C PRO A 16 3.92 9.99 -3.21
N THR A 17 5.04 9.33 -2.91
CA THR A 17 5.28 7.94 -3.32
C THR A 17 5.31 6.98 -2.15
N VAL A 18 4.94 5.73 -2.37
CA VAL A 18 5.06 4.64 -1.42
C VAL A 18 5.92 3.52 -2.00
N ALA A 19 6.87 3.03 -1.22
CA ALA A 19 7.67 1.88 -1.61
C ALA A 19 6.91 0.59 -1.31
N GLY A 20 6.59 -0.17 -2.35
CA GLY A 20 6.01 -1.51 -2.20
C GLY A 20 7.08 -2.51 -1.78
N LEU A 21 6.79 -3.30 -0.75
CA LEU A 21 7.62 -4.40 -0.26
C LEU A 21 6.97 -5.73 -0.71
N ASP A 22 7.15 -6.03 -2.00
CA ASP A 22 6.62 -7.23 -2.67
C ASP A 22 7.75 -8.28 -2.77
N ALA A 23 8.43 -8.56 -1.64
CA ALA A 23 9.70 -9.28 -1.59
C ALA A 23 9.56 -10.78 -1.87
N ARG A 24 9.63 -11.16 -3.14
CA ARG A 24 9.82 -12.56 -3.55
C ARG A 24 11.24 -13.00 -3.23
N VAL A 25 11.44 -14.28 -2.97
CA VAL A 25 12.75 -14.84 -2.61
C VAL A 25 13.81 -14.54 -3.68
N GLU A 26 13.43 -14.59 -4.96
CA GLU A 26 14.30 -14.28 -6.10
C GLU A 26 14.65 -12.80 -6.26
N TYR A 27 14.03 -11.91 -5.51
CA TYR A 27 14.35 -10.46 -5.47
C TYR A 27 15.36 -10.12 -4.38
N VAL A 28 15.56 -11.03 -3.44
CA VAL A 28 16.55 -10.87 -2.37
C VAL A 28 17.97 -10.96 -2.94
N PRO A 29 18.88 -10.02 -2.61
CA PRO A 29 20.27 -10.12 -3.03
C PRO A 29 20.91 -11.47 -2.68
N PRO A 30 21.65 -12.09 -3.60
CA PRO A 30 22.16 -13.47 -3.43
C PRO A 30 22.96 -13.68 -2.15
N PHE A 31 23.74 -12.68 -1.70
CA PHE A 31 24.54 -12.78 -0.48
C PHE A 31 23.68 -12.88 0.79
N ILE A 32 22.53 -12.20 0.83
CA ILE A 32 21.59 -12.28 1.95
C ILE A 32 20.95 -13.68 1.98
N LEU A 33 20.46 -14.15 0.84
CA LEU A 33 19.83 -15.46 0.75
C LEU A 33 20.81 -16.57 1.12
N LYS A 34 22.05 -16.53 0.58
CA LYS A 34 23.12 -17.50 0.86
C LYS A 34 23.45 -17.58 2.35
N LYS A 35 23.60 -16.45 3.02
CA LYS A 35 23.81 -16.35 4.48
C LYS A 35 22.79 -17.19 5.28
N TYR A 36 21.52 -17.14 4.90
CA TYR A 36 20.46 -17.86 5.62
C TYR A 36 20.35 -19.33 5.19
N ILE A 37 20.64 -19.65 3.92
CA ILE A 37 20.73 -21.04 3.46
C ILE A 37 21.88 -21.77 4.16
N GLU A 38 23.03 -21.15 4.34
CA GLU A 38 24.16 -21.73 5.08
C GLU A 38 23.81 -22.06 6.52
N LYS A 39 22.92 -21.27 7.15
CA LYS A 39 22.52 -21.45 8.56
C LYS A 39 21.33 -22.38 8.75
N TYR A 40 20.35 -22.38 7.86
CA TYR A 40 19.07 -23.06 8.02
C TYR A 40 18.77 -24.08 6.92
N GLY A 41 19.71 -24.30 5.97
CA GLY A 41 19.46 -25.10 4.78
C GLY A 41 18.51 -24.42 3.78
N GLU A 42 18.18 -25.08 2.69
CA GLU A 42 17.18 -24.62 1.70
C GLU A 42 15.76 -24.85 2.25
N THR A 43 15.32 -23.95 3.13
CA THR A 43 14.07 -24.06 3.87
C THR A 43 13.26 -22.76 3.81
N LEU A 44 11.96 -22.84 4.13
CA LEU A 44 11.10 -21.65 4.29
C LEU A 44 11.57 -20.75 5.43
N GLU A 45 12.28 -21.28 6.44
CA GLU A 45 12.88 -20.48 7.51
C GLU A 45 13.99 -19.58 6.94
N ALA A 46 14.90 -20.15 6.12
CA ALA A 46 15.94 -19.38 5.44
C ALA A 46 15.35 -18.28 4.56
N ALA A 47 14.35 -18.63 3.77
CA ALA A 47 13.65 -17.68 2.90
C ALA A 47 12.98 -16.53 3.68
N ALA A 48 12.23 -16.84 4.75
CA ALA A 48 11.55 -15.83 5.55
C ALA A 48 12.54 -14.87 6.24
N ARG A 49 13.67 -15.40 6.75
CA ARG A 49 14.74 -14.57 7.35
C ARG A 49 15.43 -13.69 6.33
N ALA A 50 15.67 -14.20 5.12
CA ALA A 50 16.28 -13.44 4.04
C ALA A 50 15.37 -12.30 3.56
N VAL A 51 14.07 -12.57 3.40
CA VAL A 51 13.07 -11.55 3.06
C VAL A 51 12.99 -10.48 4.15
N LEU A 52 12.95 -10.88 5.42
CA LEU A 52 12.93 -9.94 6.55
C LEU A 52 14.16 -9.01 6.56
N GLU A 53 15.38 -9.57 6.40
CA GLU A 53 16.59 -8.75 6.38
C GLU A 53 16.60 -7.80 5.18
N PHE A 54 16.18 -8.27 4.01
CA PHE A 54 16.10 -7.46 2.80
C PHE A 54 15.12 -6.30 2.97
N ASP A 55 13.89 -6.58 3.44
CA ASP A 55 12.88 -5.53 3.63
C ASP A 55 13.29 -4.52 4.72
N CYS A 56 13.91 -4.97 5.82
CA CYS A 56 14.45 -4.07 6.83
C CYS A 56 15.55 -3.16 6.26
N GLY A 57 16.43 -3.70 5.43
CA GLY A 57 17.46 -2.90 4.76
C GLY A 57 16.89 -1.89 3.76
N LEU A 58 15.83 -2.26 3.02
CA LEU A 58 15.09 -1.31 2.18
C LEU A 58 14.44 -0.20 3.00
N ILE A 59 13.81 -0.55 4.14
CA ILE A 59 13.22 0.42 5.07
C ILE A 59 14.29 1.40 5.56
N ASP A 60 15.47 0.92 5.96
CA ASP A 60 16.58 1.78 6.41
C ASP A 60 17.02 2.77 5.33
N ALA A 61 17.14 2.31 4.09
CA ALA A 61 17.54 3.15 2.97
C ALA A 61 16.49 4.19 2.55
N LEU A 62 15.20 3.92 2.82
CA LEU A 62 14.08 4.69 2.31
C LEU A 62 13.37 5.55 3.36
N ALA A 63 13.62 5.33 4.65
CA ALA A 63 12.85 5.93 5.73
C ALA A 63 12.84 7.46 5.75
N ASP A 64 13.88 8.11 5.30
CA ASP A 64 13.95 9.57 5.17
C ASP A 64 13.46 10.08 3.78
N VAL A 65 13.28 9.19 2.80
CA VAL A 65 12.90 9.53 1.42
C VAL A 65 11.39 9.40 1.20
N VAL A 66 10.79 8.24 1.57
CA VAL A 66 9.37 7.98 1.31
C VAL A 66 8.51 8.19 2.57
N PRO A 67 7.26 8.64 2.46
CA PRO A 67 6.34 8.77 3.61
C PRO A 67 5.79 7.43 4.11
N ALA A 68 5.78 6.41 3.24
CA ALA A 68 5.09 5.16 3.50
C ALA A 68 5.77 3.96 2.84
N VAL A 69 5.52 2.78 3.40
CA VAL A 69 5.80 1.48 2.79
C VAL A 69 4.53 0.65 2.67
N LYS A 70 4.51 -0.27 1.70
CA LYS A 70 3.35 -1.12 1.44
C LYS A 70 3.77 -2.59 1.30
N PRO A 71 3.90 -3.34 2.42
CA PRO A 71 4.15 -4.77 2.37
C PRO A 71 2.94 -5.51 1.76
N GLN A 72 3.24 -6.42 0.81
CA GLN A 72 2.24 -7.24 0.14
C GLN A 72 2.16 -8.61 0.82
N SER A 73 1.05 -8.89 1.51
CA SER A 73 0.89 -10.08 2.34
C SER A 73 1.12 -11.41 1.59
N ALA A 74 0.74 -11.48 0.31
CA ALA A 74 0.87 -12.71 -0.48
C ALA A 74 2.30 -13.26 -0.52
N TYR A 75 3.31 -12.40 -0.55
CA TYR A 75 4.72 -12.81 -0.58
C TYR A 75 5.25 -13.31 0.77
N PHE A 76 4.55 -12.98 1.84
CA PHE A 76 4.80 -13.51 3.17
C PHE A 76 3.95 -14.75 3.44
N GLU A 77 2.67 -14.75 3.02
CA GLU A 77 1.77 -15.90 3.15
C GLU A 77 2.32 -17.16 2.47
N MET A 78 2.97 -17.03 1.29
CA MET A 78 3.60 -18.14 0.59
C MET A 78 4.72 -18.83 1.38
N LEU A 79 5.26 -18.20 2.42
CA LEU A 79 6.27 -18.75 3.33
C LEU A 79 5.65 -19.33 4.61
N GLY A 80 4.31 -19.43 4.66
CA GLY A 80 3.55 -19.95 5.79
C GLY A 80 3.67 -19.08 7.03
N TRP A 81 3.55 -19.67 8.22
CA TRP A 81 3.60 -18.94 9.48
C TRP A 81 4.92 -18.17 9.70
N ARG A 82 6.02 -18.65 9.09
CA ARG A 82 7.33 -17.99 9.16
C ARG A 82 7.32 -16.65 8.41
N GLY A 83 6.69 -16.64 7.24
CA GLY A 83 6.48 -15.42 6.47
C GLY A 83 5.53 -14.46 7.19
N MET A 84 4.44 -14.95 7.80
CA MET A 84 3.53 -14.10 8.56
C MET A 84 4.21 -13.45 9.77
N LYS A 85 5.11 -14.20 10.45
CA LYS A 85 5.96 -13.62 11.50
C LYS A 85 6.91 -12.56 10.95
N ALA A 86 7.55 -12.81 9.80
CA ALA A 86 8.39 -11.82 9.14
C ALA A 86 7.60 -10.56 8.76
N LEU A 87 6.36 -10.71 8.28
CA LEU A 87 5.48 -9.56 7.97
C LEU A 87 5.18 -8.71 9.20
N GLU A 88 4.86 -9.32 10.32
CA GLU A 88 4.64 -8.64 11.60
C GLU A 88 5.90 -7.85 12.01
N GLU A 89 7.08 -8.46 11.89
CA GLU A 89 8.36 -7.82 12.20
C GLU A 89 8.67 -6.66 11.23
N VAL A 90 8.41 -6.79 9.91
CA VAL A 90 8.57 -5.74 8.89
C VAL A 90 7.66 -4.55 9.20
N ILE A 91 6.37 -4.78 9.49
CA ILE A 91 5.42 -3.72 9.85
C ILE A 91 5.89 -2.98 11.09
N SER A 92 6.23 -3.71 12.15
CA SER A 92 6.75 -3.14 13.40
C SER A 92 8.03 -2.34 13.17
N TYR A 93 8.94 -2.84 12.32
CA TYR A 93 10.20 -2.16 11.98
C TYR A 93 9.93 -0.84 11.24
N ALA A 94 9.07 -0.85 10.24
CA ALA A 94 8.70 0.34 9.48
C ALA A 94 8.08 1.43 10.38
N LYS A 95 7.22 1.04 11.32
CA LYS A 95 6.63 1.98 12.29
C LYS A 95 7.68 2.58 13.22
N ARG A 96 8.67 1.80 13.68
CA ARG A 96 9.80 2.35 14.47
C ARG A 96 10.67 3.34 13.70
N LYS A 97 10.67 3.25 12.36
CA LYS A 97 11.34 4.20 11.46
C LYS A 97 10.45 5.37 11.04
N ASP A 98 9.34 5.58 11.72
CA ASP A 98 8.35 6.64 11.45
C ASP A 98 7.76 6.60 10.02
N LEU A 99 7.64 5.41 9.42
CA LEU A 99 6.96 5.21 8.14
C LEU A 99 5.49 4.87 8.36
N PHE A 100 4.64 5.41 7.49
CA PHE A 100 3.25 5.00 7.39
C PHE A 100 3.16 3.63 6.71
N VAL A 101 2.42 2.68 7.30
CA VAL A 101 2.36 1.30 6.79
C VAL A 101 0.99 1.00 6.17
N ILE A 102 0.99 0.69 4.89
CA ILE A 102 -0.18 0.22 4.15
C ILE A 102 -0.05 -1.31 3.98
N ALA A 103 -0.78 -2.10 4.76
CA ALA A 103 -0.82 -3.54 4.57
C ALA A 103 -1.68 -3.91 3.35
N ASP A 104 -1.03 -4.39 2.28
CA ASP A 104 -1.72 -4.76 1.05
C ASP A 104 -2.23 -6.20 1.13
N VAL A 105 -3.42 -6.36 1.67
CA VAL A 105 -4.02 -7.65 2.05
C VAL A 105 -5.29 -7.99 1.30
N LYS A 106 -5.94 -7.01 0.69
CA LYS A 106 -7.17 -7.13 -0.12
C LYS A 106 -8.24 -8.01 0.54
N ARG A 107 -8.47 -7.82 1.85
CA ARG A 107 -9.46 -8.60 2.59
C ARG A 107 -10.89 -8.22 2.17
N GLY A 108 -11.78 -9.21 2.23
CA GLY A 108 -13.19 -9.04 1.94
C GLY A 108 -13.95 -10.23 2.52
N ASP A 109 -14.81 -9.94 3.51
CA ASP A 109 -15.70 -10.90 4.18
C ASP A 109 -16.82 -10.13 4.88
N ILE A 110 -17.76 -10.78 5.51
CA ILE A 110 -18.91 -10.16 6.16
C ILE A 110 -18.97 -10.47 7.66
N GLY A 111 -19.76 -9.64 8.39
CA GLY A 111 -20.11 -9.89 9.78
C GLY A 111 -18.88 -10.03 10.70
N THR A 112 -18.90 -11.06 11.51
CA THR A 112 -17.85 -11.34 12.50
C THR A 112 -16.51 -11.70 11.88
N THR A 113 -16.51 -12.31 10.68
CA THR A 113 -15.28 -12.63 9.94
C THR A 113 -14.58 -11.36 9.47
N ALA A 114 -15.32 -10.39 8.92
CA ALA A 114 -14.78 -9.09 8.56
C ALA A 114 -14.26 -8.33 9.79
N ALA A 115 -14.93 -8.43 10.94
CA ALA A 115 -14.46 -7.86 12.20
C ALA A 115 -13.13 -8.48 12.65
N ALA A 116 -13.00 -9.82 12.58
CA ALA A 116 -11.75 -10.50 12.92
C ALA A 116 -10.59 -10.09 12.01
N TYR A 117 -10.81 -9.88 10.70
CA TYR A 117 -9.81 -9.31 9.81
C TYR A 117 -9.44 -7.87 10.21
N SER A 118 -10.43 -7.04 10.56
CA SER A 118 -10.17 -5.65 10.98
C SER A 118 -9.36 -5.60 12.28
N GLU A 119 -9.75 -6.41 13.28
CA GLU A 119 -9.04 -6.53 14.56
C GLU A 119 -7.57 -6.95 14.36
N ALA A 120 -7.33 -7.94 13.49
CA ALA A 120 -5.98 -8.41 13.21
C ALA A 120 -5.08 -7.33 12.57
N TRP A 121 -5.60 -6.58 11.60
CA TRP A 121 -4.78 -5.67 10.81
C TRP A 121 -4.72 -4.24 11.35
N LEU A 122 -5.84 -3.71 11.86
CA LEU A 122 -5.98 -2.32 12.31
C LEU A 122 -6.31 -2.19 13.80
N GLY A 123 -6.96 -3.21 14.35
CA GLY A 123 -7.52 -3.23 15.68
C GLY A 123 -6.66 -3.96 16.71
N HIS A 124 -7.34 -4.63 17.64
CA HIS A 124 -6.74 -5.46 18.68
C HIS A 124 -7.57 -6.70 18.88
N THR A 125 -6.90 -7.81 19.14
CA THR A 125 -7.54 -9.06 19.58
C THR A 125 -7.68 -9.05 21.09
N GLN A 126 -8.88 -9.26 21.60
CA GLN A 126 -9.13 -9.30 23.03
C GLN A 126 -8.73 -10.68 23.60
N VAL A 127 -7.83 -10.69 24.60
CA VAL A 127 -7.41 -11.89 25.33
C VAL A 127 -7.65 -11.65 26.81
N GLY A 128 -8.72 -12.22 27.36
CA GLY A 128 -9.17 -11.88 28.72
C GLY A 128 -9.49 -10.38 28.82
N GLU A 129 -8.83 -9.67 29.72
CA GLU A 129 -8.98 -8.22 29.90
C GLU A 129 -7.99 -7.38 29.06
N THR A 130 -7.10 -8.03 28.32
CA THR A 130 -6.02 -7.34 27.57
C THR A 130 -6.38 -7.22 26.09
N ALA A 131 -6.29 -6.00 25.55
CA ALA A 131 -6.40 -5.74 24.13
C ALA A 131 -5.01 -5.81 23.49
N CYS A 132 -4.76 -6.87 22.70
CA CYS A 132 -3.47 -7.16 22.09
C CYS A 132 -3.44 -6.72 20.62
N PRO A 133 -2.59 -5.78 20.21
CA PRO A 133 -2.37 -5.50 18.79
C PRO A 133 -1.68 -6.70 18.13
N VAL A 134 -2.00 -6.96 16.86
CA VAL A 134 -1.36 -8.02 16.08
C VAL A 134 -0.43 -7.36 15.04
N PHE A 135 -0.94 -6.99 13.88
CA PHE A 135 -0.13 -6.33 12.85
C PHE A 135 -0.03 -4.81 13.05
N ASP A 136 -1.06 -4.18 13.61
CA ASP A 136 -1.14 -2.74 13.89
C ASP A 136 -0.71 -1.85 12.71
N ALA A 137 -1.10 -2.20 11.48
CA ALA A 137 -0.87 -1.37 10.31
C ALA A 137 -1.65 -0.04 10.42
N ASP A 138 -1.21 0.99 9.69
CA ASP A 138 -1.93 2.27 9.66
C ASP A 138 -3.06 2.26 8.66
N CYS A 139 -2.95 1.43 7.62
CA CYS A 139 -3.90 1.30 6.54
C CYS A 139 -3.93 -0.14 5.98
N VAL A 140 -5.06 -0.54 5.42
CA VAL A 140 -5.23 -1.82 4.72
C VAL A 140 -5.88 -1.64 3.35
N THR A 141 -5.71 -2.62 2.46
CA THR A 141 -6.50 -2.72 1.23
C THR A 141 -7.64 -3.71 1.39
N LEU A 142 -8.81 -3.37 0.82
CA LEU A 142 -10.06 -4.14 0.93
C LEU A 142 -10.67 -4.42 -0.44
N ASN A 143 -11.36 -5.54 -0.54
CA ASN A 143 -12.24 -5.85 -1.66
C ASN A 143 -13.68 -5.49 -1.29
N GLY A 144 -14.27 -4.52 -2.01
CA GLY A 144 -15.63 -4.02 -1.76
C GLY A 144 -16.76 -4.83 -2.41
N TYR A 145 -16.46 -5.95 -3.07
CA TYR A 145 -17.44 -6.72 -3.86
C TYR A 145 -18.67 -7.16 -3.04
N MET A 146 -18.50 -7.49 -1.77
CA MET A 146 -19.58 -7.87 -0.86
C MET A 146 -20.38 -6.69 -0.28
N GLY A 147 -20.09 -5.45 -0.73
CA GLY A 147 -20.81 -4.25 -0.30
C GLY A 147 -20.36 -3.71 1.06
N SER A 148 -21.25 -2.94 1.71
CA SER A 148 -20.91 -2.22 2.96
C SER A 148 -20.58 -3.12 4.13
N ASP A 149 -21.08 -4.34 4.14
CA ASP A 149 -20.88 -5.29 5.23
C ASP A 149 -19.42 -5.78 5.31
N ALA A 150 -18.72 -5.75 4.17
CA ALA A 150 -17.28 -6.04 4.11
C ALA A 150 -16.39 -4.88 4.57
N VAL A 151 -16.93 -3.65 4.63
CA VAL A 151 -16.15 -2.43 4.87
C VAL A 151 -16.44 -1.81 6.25
N LYS A 152 -17.69 -1.86 6.72
CA LYS A 152 -18.10 -1.26 8.00
C LYS A 152 -17.29 -1.68 9.22
N PRO A 153 -16.92 -2.98 9.40
CA PRO A 153 -16.08 -3.38 10.53
C PRO A 153 -14.73 -2.65 10.54
N PHE A 154 -14.09 -2.49 9.37
CA PHE A 154 -12.84 -1.74 9.24
C PHE A 154 -13.02 -0.24 9.52
N LEU A 155 -14.11 0.37 9.06
CA LEU A 155 -14.40 1.77 9.34
C LEU A 155 -14.55 2.04 10.84
N LYS A 156 -15.09 1.08 11.61
CA LYS A 156 -15.17 1.17 13.07
C LYS A 156 -13.78 1.30 13.68
N ASP A 157 -12.84 0.42 13.32
CA ASP A 157 -11.46 0.50 13.82
C ASP A 157 -10.72 1.74 13.29
N CYS A 158 -10.98 2.15 12.02
CA CYS A 158 -10.45 3.40 11.49
C CYS A 158 -10.84 4.61 12.35
N ALA A 159 -12.10 4.70 12.74
CA ALA A 159 -12.59 5.82 13.55
C ALA A 159 -12.06 5.78 15.00
N GLN A 160 -11.93 4.60 15.59
CA GLN A 160 -11.52 4.42 16.98
C GLN A 160 -10.00 4.54 17.20
N ARG A 161 -9.19 4.28 16.17
CA ARG A 161 -7.74 4.09 16.28
C ARG A 161 -6.92 4.94 15.32
N ASP A 162 -7.53 5.94 14.69
CA ASP A 162 -6.87 6.78 13.68
C ASP A 162 -6.25 5.98 12.51
N LYS A 163 -6.96 4.95 12.03
CA LYS A 163 -6.56 4.13 10.89
C LYS A 163 -7.32 4.53 9.62
N CYS A 164 -6.97 3.92 8.49
CA CYS A 164 -7.70 4.09 7.23
C CYS A 164 -7.69 2.80 6.40
N ALA A 165 -8.44 2.79 5.29
CA ALA A 165 -8.47 1.68 4.37
C ALA A 165 -8.62 2.16 2.91
N PHE A 166 -8.08 1.39 1.96
CA PHE A 166 -8.30 1.57 0.54
C PHE A 166 -9.15 0.43 -0.01
N VAL A 167 -10.23 0.74 -0.70
CA VAL A 167 -11.07 -0.24 -1.40
C VAL A 167 -10.73 -0.26 -2.88
N LEU A 168 -10.69 -1.45 -3.50
CA LEU A 168 -10.46 -1.60 -4.94
C LEU A 168 -11.59 -0.95 -5.73
N ALA A 169 -11.28 0.03 -6.59
CA ALA A 169 -12.23 0.65 -7.52
C ALA A 169 -11.89 0.32 -8.97
N LYS A 170 -10.72 0.73 -9.47
CA LYS A 170 -10.20 0.36 -10.79
C LYS A 170 -8.76 -0.14 -10.67
N THR A 171 -8.55 -1.42 -10.94
CA THR A 171 -7.23 -2.06 -10.77
C THR A 171 -6.40 -1.98 -12.05
N SER A 172 -5.07 -2.11 -11.94
CA SER A 172 -4.13 -1.90 -13.05
C SER A 172 -3.90 -3.12 -13.95
N ASN A 173 -4.46 -4.28 -13.59
CA ASN A 173 -4.27 -5.51 -14.34
C ASN A 173 -5.07 -5.51 -15.67
N PRO A 174 -4.59 -6.19 -16.73
CA PRO A 174 -5.24 -6.19 -18.05
C PRO A 174 -6.70 -6.67 -18.03
N SER A 175 -7.01 -7.73 -17.27
CA SER A 175 -8.36 -8.29 -17.15
C SER A 175 -9.32 -7.49 -16.26
N SER A 176 -8.90 -6.33 -15.77
CA SER A 176 -9.79 -5.46 -14.96
C SER A 176 -11.08 -5.06 -15.70
N SER A 177 -11.02 -4.99 -17.03
CA SER A 177 -12.16 -4.67 -17.89
C SER A 177 -13.26 -5.73 -17.89
N GLU A 178 -12.95 -7.00 -17.58
CA GLU A 178 -13.94 -8.09 -17.60
C GLU A 178 -15.09 -7.87 -16.60
N LEU A 179 -14.85 -7.14 -15.52
CA LEU A 179 -15.85 -6.78 -14.52
C LEU A 179 -15.99 -5.27 -14.37
N GLN A 180 -14.87 -4.55 -14.25
CA GLN A 180 -14.88 -3.16 -13.80
C GLN A 180 -15.38 -2.19 -14.87
N ASP A 181 -15.28 -2.56 -16.17
CA ASP A 181 -15.78 -1.77 -17.32
C ASP A 181 -17.16 -2.22 -17.82
N ILE A 182 -17.82 -3.15 -17.12
CA ILE A 182 -19.22 -3.50 -17.44
C ILE A 182 -20.12 -2.31 -17.12
N VAL A 183 -21.08 -2.06 -18.02
CA VAL A 183 -22.12 -1.04 -17.82
C VAL A 183 -23.23 -1.60 -16.95
N ALA A 184 -23.42 -1.02 -15.78
CA ALA A 184 -24.47 -1.34 -14.82
C ALA A 184 -25.51 -0.19 -14.81
N GLY A 185 -26.60 -0.35 -15.54
CA GLY A 185 -27.56 0.73 -15.79
C GLY A 185 -26.97 1.77 -16.76
N ASP A 186 -26.66 2.94 -16.28
CA ASP A 186 -26.07 4.06 -17.03
C ASP A 186 -24.61 4.35 -16.66
N ARG A 187 -23.99 3.50 -15.82
CA ARG A 187 -22.63 3.73 -15.25
C ARG A 187 -21.76 2.48 -15.33
N LEU A 188 -20.46 2.69 -15.41
CA LEU A 188 -19.47 1.62 -15.31
C LEU A 188 -19.33 1.12 -13.87
N VAL A 189 -19.05 -0.18 -13.71
CA VAL A 189 -18.92 -0.80 -12.36
C VAL A 189 -17.88 -0.09 -11.50
N TYR A 190 -16.72 0.31 -12.07
CA TYR A 190 -15.72 1.04 -11.29
C TYR A 190 -16.21 2.41 -10.79
N THR A 191 -17.07 3.08 -11.58
CA THR A 191 -17.68 4.36 -11.19
C THR A 191 -18.67 4.16 -10.04
N VAL A 192 -19.50 3.11 -10.15
CA VAL A 192 -20.43 2.73 -9.08
C VAL A 192 -19.65 2.40 -7.79
N MET A 193 -18.55 1.65 -7.90
CA MET A 193 -17.71 1.33 -6.76
C MET A 193 -17.09 2.59 -6.13
N GLY A 194 -16.61 3.53 -6.94
CA GLY A 194 -16.12 4.82 -6.46
C GLY A 194 -17.15 5.58 -5.63
N ASP A 195 -18.39 5.69 -6.14
CA ASP A 195 -19.50 6.33 -5.41
C ASP A 195 -19.84 5.62 -4.10
N LEU A 196 -19.79 4.28 -4.10
CA LEU A 196 -20.00 3.48 -2.90
C LEU A 196 -18.90 3.76 -1.85
N ILE A 197 -17.63 3.81 -2.25
CA ILE A 197 -16.51 4.12 -1.39
C ILE A 197 -16.71 5.51 -0.73
N GLN A 198 -17.00 6.54 -1.53
CA GLN A 198 -17.22 7.88 -0.99
C GLN A 198 -18.45 7.93 -0.07
N ARG A 199 -19.53 7.22 -0.41
CA ARG A 199 -20.73 7.15 0.44
C ARG A 199 -20.49 6.39 1.74
N TRP A 200 -19.73 5.29 1.73
CA TRP A 200 -19.44 4.52 2.95
C TRP A 200 -18.54 5.29 3.92
N GLY A 201 -17.62 6.09 3.39
CA GLY A 201 -16.68 6.90 4.19
C GLY A 201 -17.22 8.28 4.62
N LYS A 202 -18.41 8.73 4.22
CA LYS A 202 -18.90 10.11 4.29
C LYS A 202 -18.77 10.79 5.68
N ASP A 203 -18.88 10.01 6.75
CA ASP A 203 -18.88 10.52 8.12
C ASP A 203 -17.49 10.42 8.79
N THR A 204 -16.43 10.14 8.01
CA THR A 204 -15.06 9.87 8.49
C THR A 204 -14.03 10.87 7.97
N ALA A 205 -14.45 12.08 7.60
CA ALA A 205 -13.54 13.09 7.07
C ALA A 205 -12.53 13.57 8.12
N GLY A 206 -11.25 13.59 7.73
CA GLY A 206 -10.16 14.15 8.53
C GLY A 206 -9.93 15.65 8.28
N LYS A 207 -8.90 16.20 8.93
CA LYS A 207 -8.49 17.61 8.80
C LYS A 207 -7.99 17.96 7.40
N CYS A 208 -7.37 17.01 6.70
CA CYS A 208 -6.91 17.18 5.32
C CYS A 208 -8.06 17.23 4.29
N GLY A 209 -9.31 16.98 4.73
CA GLY A 209 -10.51 16.97 3.90
C GLY A 209 -10.83 15.62 3.26
N TYR A 210 -10.00 14.62 3.42
CA TYR A 210 -10.20 13.26 2.93
C TYR A 210 -10.83 12.35 3.99
N GLN A 211 -11.70 11.43 3.53
CA GLN A 211 -12.35 10.43 4.37
C GLN A 211 -11.36 9.30 4.73
N ALA A 212 -11.62 8.55 5.84
CA ALA A 212 -10.79 7.40 6.22
C ALA A 212 -10.88 6.20 5.25
N LEU A 213 -11.79 6.27 4.28
CA LEU A 213 -11.94 5.29 3.20
C LEU A 213 -11.47 5.88 1.88
N GLY A 214 -10.39 5.33 1.33
CA GLY A 214 -9.80 5.69 0.05
C GLY A 214 -10.11 4.66 -1.04
N ALA A 215 -9.66 4.93 -2.26
CA ALA A 215 -9.83 4.07 -3.42
C ALA A 215 -8.49 3.64 -4.03
N VAL A 216 -8.39 2.38 -4.48
CA VAL A 216 -7.30 1.94 -5.35
C VAL A 216 -7.68 2.20 -6.79
N VAL A 217 -6.89 3.04 -7.49
CA VAL A 217 -7.10 3.40 -8.90
C VAL A 217 -5.77 3.28 -9.66
N GLY A 218 -5.69 2.36 -10.61
CA GLY A 218 -4.45 2.03 -11.31
C GLY A 218 -3.90 3.13 -12.20
N ALA A 219 -2.58 3.33 -12.20
CA ALA A 219 -1.86 4.28 -13.04
C ALA A 219 -2.00 4.02 -14.54
N THR A 220 -2.31 2.79 -14.94
CA THR A 220 -2.47 2.38 -16.34
C THR A 220 -3.74 2.93 -17.02
N HIS A 221 -4.56 3.67 -16.27
CA HIS A 221 -5.84 4.23 -16.74
C HIS A 221 -5.93 5.73 -16.45
N PRO A 222 -5.14 6.61 -17.12
CA PRO A 222 -5.07 8.05 -16.80
C PRO A 222 -6.39 8.79 -16.99
N SER A 223 -7.22 8.39 -17.96
CA SER A 223 -8.57 8.94 -18.17
C SER A 223 -9.50 8.63 -16.98
N VAL A 224 -9.41 7.39 -16.47
CA VAL A 224 -10.19 6.97 -15.29
C VAL A 224 -9.70 7.68 -14.03
N LEU A 225 -8.38 7.87 -13.86
CA LEU A 225 -7.83 8.67 -12.75
C LEU A 225 -8.43 10.09 -12.76
N LYS A 226 -8.45 10.75 -13.93
CA LYS A 226 -9.01 12.09 -14.10
C LYS A 226 -10.50 12.12 -13.79
N GLU A 227 -11.27 11.19 -14.35
CA GLU A 227 -12.72 11.06 -14.11
C GLU A 227 -13.02 10.86 -12.63
N LEU A 228 -12.38 9.84 -12.01
CA LEU A 228 -12.62 9.52 -10.61
C LEU A 228 -12.14 10.62 -9.67
N ARG A 229 -11.03 11.33 -9.96
CA ARG A 229 -10.59 12.47 -9.13
C ARG A 229 -11.61 13.59 -9.13
N TYR A 230 -12.17 13.94 -10.28
CA TYR A 230 -13.23 14.93 -10.39
C TYR A 230 -14.49 14.53 -9.63
N ARG A 231 -14.86 13.24 -9.68
CA ARG A 231 -16.05 12.68 -9.05
C ARG A 231 -15.91 12.46 -7.55
N LEU A 232 -14.73 12.07 -7.09
CA LEU A 232 -14.45 11.59 -5.73
C LEU A 232 -13.54 12.58 -4.97
N ASP A 233 -14.03 13.79 -4.77
CA ASP A 233 -13.28 14.91 -4.19
C ASP A 233 -12.86 14.69 -2.72
N LYS A 234 -13.52 13.78 -1.99
CA LYS A 234 -13.24 13.42 -0.59
C LYS A 234 -12.53 12.08 -0.42
N THR A 235 -12.16 11.40 -1.49
CA THR A 235 -11.58 10.07 -1.47
C THR A 235 -10.07 10.13 -1.76
N PHE A 236 -9.24 9.61 -0.87
CA PHE A 236 -7.79 9.49 -1.08
C PHE A 236 -7.49 8.34 -2.05
N PHE A 237 -6.54 8.50 -2.98
CA PHE A 237 -6.21 7.45 -3.95
C PHE A 237 -4.88 6.76 -3.63
N LEU A 238 -4.89 5.44 -3.65
CA LEU A 238 -3.69 4.61 -3.79
C LEU A 238 -3.56 4.24 -5.27
N VAL A 239 -2.43 4.62 -5.88
CA VAL A 239 -2.22 4.51 -7.32
C VAL A 239 -1.09 3.50 -7.62
N PRO A 240 -1.42 2.19 -7.76
CA PRO A 240 -0.46 1.18 -8.20
C PRO A 240 -0.27 1.21 -9.73
N GLY A 241 0.84 0.59 -10.18
CA GLY A 241 1.09 0.40 -11.62
C GLY A 241 2.04 1.42 -12.25
N TYR A 242 2.70 2.26 -11.43
CA TYR A 242 3.77 3.14 -11.88
C TYR A 242 5.04 2.35 -12.27
N GLY A 243 5.69 2.77 -13.35
CA GLY A 243 6.94 2.19 -13.84
C GLY A 243 6.74 0.79 -14.44
N ALA A 244 6.92 -0.26 -13.66
CA ALA A 244 6.97 -1.65 -14.15
C ALA A 244 5.68 -2.15 -14.85
N GLN A 245 4.54 -1.49 -14.68
CA GLN A 245 3.28 -1.80 -15.37
C GLN A 245 2.92 -0.77 -16.45
N GLY A 246 3.80 0.20 -16.73
CA GLY A 246 3.68 1.15 -17.82
C GLY A 246 3.10 2.51 -17.46
N GLY A 247 2.61 2.73 -16.22
CA GLY A 247 2.19 4.05 -15.76
C GLY A 247 3.37 5.02 -15.63
N THR A 248 3.19 6.27 -16.07
CA THR A 248 4.21 7.33 -16.04
C THR A 248 3.87 8.44 -15.03
N ALA A 249 4.82 9.34 -14.77
CA ALA A 249 4.59 10.51 -13.94
C ALA A 249 3.51 11.44 -14.52
N ALA A 250 3.46 11.55 -15.85
CA ALA A 250 2.41 12.31 -16.56
C ALA A 250 1.02 11.69 -16.37
N ASP A 251 0.92 10.37 -16.24
CA ASP A 251 -0.36 9.67 -16.07
C ASP A 251 -0.89 9.83 -14.65
N VAL A 252 -0.02 9.66 -13.65
CA VAL A 252 -0.44 9.69 -12.24
C VAL A 252 -0.80 11.08 -11.73
N ARG A 253 -0.42 12.15 -12.44
CA ARG A 253 -0.78 13.53 -12.05
C ARG A 253 -2.28 13.72 -11.87
N TYR A 254 -3.10 13.02 -12.63
CA TYR A 254 -4.56 13.12 -12.56
C TYR A 254 -5.18 12.52 -11.29
N ALA A 255 -4.39 11.81 -10.47
CA ALA A 255 -4.86 11.30 -9.19
C ALA A 255 -4.92 12.36 -8.09
N PHE A 256 -4.17 13.46 -8.25
CA PHE A 256 -4.04 14.51 -7.26
C PHE A 256 -5.09 15.60 -7.41
N ASP A 257 -5.40 16.27 -6.30
CA ASP A 257 -6.19 17.50 -6.32
C ASP A 257 -5.35 18.71 -6.82
N GLU A 258 -5.97 19.85 -6.96
CA GLU A 258 -5.32 21.10 -7.42
C GLU A 258 -4.18 21.59 -6.49
N LEU A 259 -4.15 21.11 -5.25
CA LEU A 259 -3.12 21.40 -4.26
C LEU A 259 -2.04 20.30 -4.18
N GLY A 260 -2.06 19.34 -5.11
CA GLY A 260 -1.10 18.21 -5.13
C GLY A 260 -1.29 17.21 -4.00
N ARG A 261 -2.51 17.05 -3.47
CA ARG A 261 -2.86 16.18 -2.34
C ARG A 261 -3.82 15.07 -2.78
N GLY A 262 -4.16 14.18 -1.84
CA GLY A 262 -5.22 13.19 -2.00
C GLY A 262 -4.84 11.96 -2.81
N ALA A 263 -3.56 11.75 -3.06
CA ALA A 263 -3.07 10.53 -3.68
C ALA A 263 -1.67 10.14 -3.19
N ILE A 264 -1.38 8.83 -3.26
CA ILE A 264 -0.04 8.27 -3.07
C ILE A 264 0.22 7.23 -4.16
N VAL A 265 1.38 7.30 -4.81
CA VAL A 265 1.74 6.48 -5.97
C VAL A 265 2.67 5.35 -5.55
N ASN A 266 2.29 4.10 -5.87
CA ASN A 266 3.07 2.92 -5.49
C ASN A 266 3.99 2.44 -6.61
N ALA A 267 5.25 2.20 -6.23
CA ALA A 267 6.19 1.42 -7.01
C ALA A 267 6.83 0.32 -6.13
N SER A 268 6.94 -0.89 -6.66
CA SER A 268 7.55 -2.02 -5.96
C SER A 268 8.84 -2.47 -6.65
N ARG A 269 8.76 -3.23 -7.76
CA ARG A 269 9.93 -3.80 -8.43
C ARG A 269 10.95 -2.77 -8.90
N SER A 270 10.52 -1.59 -9.37
CA SER A 270 11.41 -0.53 -9.81
C SER A 270 12.29 0.02 -8.68
N ILE A 271 11.86 -0.09 -7.43
CA ILE A 271 12.61 0.30 -6.23
C ILE A 271 13.37 -0.90 -5.68
N MET A 272 12.67 -1.97 -5.29
CA MET A 272 13.28 -3.14 -4.63
C MET A 272 14.32 -3.85 -5.48
N CYS A 273 14.06 -4.00 -6.79
CA CYS A 273 14.93 -4.70 -7.73
C CYS A 273 15.86 -3.76 -8.51
N ALA A 274 16.01 -2.50 -8.09
CA ALA A 274 16.90 -1.55 -8.76
C ALA A 274 18.35 -2.04 -8.81
N TRP A 275 18.80 -2.74 -7.78
CA TRP A 275 20.12 -3.36 -7.70
C TRP A 275 20.43 -4.34 -8.82
N GLN A 276 19.42 -5.03 -9.40
CA GLN A 276 19.63 -5.98 -10.50
C GLN A 276 20.19 -5.32 -11.77
N LYS A 277 20.12 -3.99 -11.87
CA LYS A 277 20.60 -3.19 -12.99
C LYS A 277 21.99 -2.60 -12.74
N THR A 278 22.56 -2.71 -11.54
CA THR A 278 23.83 -2.08 -11.18
C THR A 278 25.04 -2.93 -11.51
N GLY A 279 24.86 -4.24 -11.71
CA GLY A 279 25.97 -5.19 -11.99
C GLY A 279 26.85 -5.48 -10.76
N LYS A 280 26.36 -5.22 -9.52
CA LYS A 280 27.12 -5.41 -8.27
C LYS A 280 26.59 -6.53 -7.39
N ASP A 281 25.87 -7.49 -7.96
CA ASP A 281 25.30 -8.66 -7.27
C ASP A 281 24.48 -8.33 -6.00
N GLY A 282 23.92 -7.11 -5.98
CA GLY A 282 23.08 -6.62 -4.89
C GLY A 282 23.83 -6.08 -3.68
N ALA A 283 25.15 -5.97 -3.69
CA ALA A 283 25.90 -5.37 -2.58
C ALA A 283 25.51 -3.92 -2.29
N ASP A 284 24.95 -3.25 -3.28
CA ASP A 284 24.48 -1.85 -3.24
C ASP A 284 22.94 -1.72 -3.27
N TYR A 285 22.20 -2.76 -2.87
CA TYR A 285 20.74 -2.77 -3.01
C TYR A 285 20.06 -1.59 -2.31
N GLN A 286 20.58 -1.14 -1.19
CA GLN A 286 20.07 -0.01 -0.43
C GLN A 286 20.24 1.31 -1.20
N ASP A 287 21.44 1.58 -1.72
CA ASP A 287 21.73 2.78 -2.50
C ASP A 287 20.95 2.80 -3.81
N ALA A 288 20.86 1.65 -4.47
CA ALA A 288 20.08 1.49 -5.70
C ALA A 288 18.58 1.75 -5.47
N ALA A 289 18.00 1.21 -4.40
CA ALA A 289 16.61 1.43 -4.02
C ALA A 289 16.36 2.90 -3.68
N ARG A 290 17.25 3.52 -2.91
CA ARG A 290 17.17 4.95 -2.56
C ARG A 290 17.17 5.82 -3.82
N THR A 291 18.15 5.62 -4.71
CA THR A 291 18.24 6.35 -5.97
C THR A 291 16.98 6.21 -6.82
N ALA A 292 16.43 4.98 -6.90
CA ALA A 292 15.20 4.73 -7.65
C ALA A 292 13.99 5.45 -7.04
N ALA A 293 13.87 5.50 -5.72
CA ALA A 293 12.79 6.21 -5.03
C ALA A 293 12.90 7.73 -5.17
N GLU A 294 14.10 8.27 -5.09
CA GLU A 294 14.39 9.70 -5.31
C GLU A 294 14.05 10.11 -6.75
N ASN A 295 14.47 9.33 -7.74
CA ASN A 295 14.14 9.57 -9.14
C ASN A 295 12.61 9.57 -9.38
N MET A 296 11.91 8.58 -8.85
CA MET A 296 10.44 8.52 -8.94
C MET A 296 9.78 9.76 -8.34
N ARG A 297 10.21 10.18 -7.15
CA ARG A 297 9.75 11.41 -6.51
C ARG A 297 9.94 12.60 -7.43
N ASP A 298 11.14 12.76 -7.97
CA ASP A 298 11.53 13.94 -8.76
C ASP A 298 10.83 13.95 -10.12
N GLU A 299 10.60 12.80 -10.75
CA GLU A 299 9.76 12.67 -11.94
C GLU A 299 8.32 13.11 -11.69
N ILE A 300 7.69 12.66 -10.59
CA ILE A 300 6.30 13.03 -10.26
C ILE A 300 6.21 14.53 -9.94
N LYS A 301 7.19 15.09 -9.25
CA LYS A 301 7.25 16.53 -8.92
C LYS A 301 7.33 17.46 -10.14
N GLN A 302 7.69 16.95 -11.32
CA GLN A 302 7.61 17.75 -12.56
C GLN A 302 6.17 18.05 -12.96
N TYR A 303 5.19 17.26 -12.49
CA TYR A 303 3.78 17.35 -12.85
C TYR A 303 2.87 17.69 -11.67
N VAL A 304 3.33 17.51 -10.44
CA VAL A 304 2.53 17.67 -9.23
C VAL A 304 3.30 18.52 -8.22
N THR A 305 2.71 19.63 -7.80
CA THR A 305 3.26 20.45 -6.71
C THR A 305 2.84 19.82 -5.38
N VAL A 306 3.78 19.24 -4.65
CA VAL A 306 3.54 18.68 -3.31
C VAL A 306 3.80 19.79 -2.28
N LEU A 307 2.72 20.34 -1.71
CA LEU A 307 2.73 21.46 -0.75
C LEU A 307 2.79 20.99 0.69
#